data_313074e003c05981340b7c5f1601bb9f
#
_entry.id   313074e003c05981340b7c5f1601bb9f
#
_cell.length_a   1.000
_cell.length_b   1.000
_cell.length_c   1.000
_cell.angle_alpha   90.00
_cell.angle_beta   90.00
_cell.angle_gamma   90.00
#
_symmetry.space_group_name_H-M   'P 1'
#
loop_
_entity.id
_entity.type
_entity.pdbx_description
1 polymer ?
#
loop_
_entity_poly.entity_id
_entity_poly.type
_entity_poly.pdbx_seq_one_letter_code
_entity_poly.pdbx_strand_id
1 'polypeptide(L)'
;MHTYQTLTLAEANLILDAAQAKAEALGVPEVLCVADNAGYPVALRRLDGGKVTSVQIAMNKAFTAACHRKPTHMYKNALPGEEAFGIFTQHEGRFTVFVGGFPVLVEGQVVGAIAASGGSGEQDTEVCQAGIDALVRHLGKK
;
A
#
# COMPACT_ATOMS: atom_id res chain seq x y z
N MET A 1 -1.55 -16.81 23.13
CA MET A 1 -0.68 -15.90 22.37
C MET A 1 -1.15 -15.84 20.93
N HIS A 2 -0.91 -14.73 20.29
CA HIS A 2 -1.36 -14.50 18.91
C HIS A 2 -0.15 -14.52 17.98
N THR A 3 -0.26 -15.22 16.84
CA THR A 3 0.81 -15.33 15.86
C THR A 3 0.43 -14.60 14.59
N TYR A 4 1.34 -13.78 14.06
CA TYR A 4 1.15 -13.06 12.81
C TYR A 4 2.16 -13.52 11.77
N GLN A 5 1.69 -13.65 10.53
CA GLN A 5 2.58 -13.79 9.38
C GLN A 5 2.90 -12.40 8.84
N THR A 6 4.08 -12.24 8.28
CA THR A 6 4.48 -10.99 7.66
C THR A 6 5.26 -11.23 6.39
N LEU A 7 5.18 -10.27 5.47
CA LEU A 7 5.90 -10.34 4.19
C LEU A 7 7.41 -10.34 4.41
N THR A 8 8.10 -11.18 3.66
CA THR A 8 9.56 -11.19 3.58
C THR A 8 10.04 -10.16 2.56
N LEU A 9 11.34 -9.86 2.57
CA LEU A 9 11.93 -8.99 1.55
C LEU A 9 11.79 -9.59 0.15
N ALA A 10 11.93 -10.92 0.02
CA ALA A 10 11.78 -11.58 -1.28
C ALA A 10 10.36 -11.40 -1.83
N GLU A 11 9.34 -11.56 -0.99
CA GLU A 11 7.95 -11.35 -1.37
C GLU A 11 7.67 -9.88 -1.67
N ALA A 12 8.22 -8.97 -0.87
CA ALA A 12 8.09 -7.54 -1.13
C ALA A 12 8.68 -7.16 -2.50
N ASN A 13 9.86 -7.69 -2.82
CA ASN A 13 10.47 -7.45 -4.13
C ASN A 13 9.65 -8.03 -5.28
N LEU A 14 9.07 -9.21 -5.10
CA LEU A 14 8.20 -9.81 -6.10
C LEU A 14 6.97 -8.93 -6.37
N ILE A 15 6.34 -8.42 -5.31
CA ILE A 15 5.22 -7.48 -5.41
C ILE A 15 5.67 -6.22 -6.16
N LEU A 16 6.81 -5.64 -5.77
CA LEU A 16 7.31 -4.41 -6.36
C LEU A 16 7.72 -4.57 -7.82
N ASP A 17 8.26 -5.74 -8.21
CA ASP A 17 8.61 -6.00 -9.61
C ASP A 17 7.38 -5.90 -10.51
N ALA A 18 6.28 -6.52 -10.10
CA ALA A 18 5.04 -6.50 -10.89
C ALA A 18 4.38 -5.10 -10.85
N ALA A 19 4.38 -4.45 -9.71
CA ALA A 19 3.85 -3.09 -9.58
C ALA A 19 4.65 -2.10 -10.43
N GLN A 20 5.97 -2.20 -10.40
CA GLN A 20 6.85 -1.35 -11.22
C GLN A 20 6.61 -1.57 -12.72
N ALA A 21 6.51 -2.82 -13.16
CA ALA A 21 6.22 -3.14 -14.56
C ALA A 21 4.90 -2.50 -14.99
N LYS A 22 3.88 -2.54 -14.13
CA LYS A 22 2.57 -1.93 -14.42
C LYS A 22 2.67 -0.41 -14.49
N ALA A 23 3.37 0.21 -13.56
CA ALA A 23 3.59 1.66 -13.56
C ALA A 23 4.32 2.12 -14.82
N GLU A 24 5.35 1.38 -15.23
CA GLU A 24 6.07 1.68 -16.45
C GLU A 24 5.20 1.53 -17.69
N ALA A 25 4.36 0.49 -17.75
CA ALA A 25 3.43 0.29 -18.86
C ALA A 25 2.40 1.41 -18.94
N LEU A 26 1.97 1.96 -17.80
CA LEU A 26 1.05 3.09 -17.75
C LEU A 26 1.76 4.44 -17.98
N GLY A 27 3.07 4.47 -17.95
CA GLY A 27 3.87 5.70 -18.10
C GLY A 27 3.76 6.62 -16.88
N VAL A 28 3.54 6.07 -15.70
CA VAL A 28 3.39 6.85 -14.46
C VAL A 28 4.61 6.66 -13.57
N PRO A 29 5.35 7.74 -13.24
CA PRO A 29 6.49 7.65 -12.33
C PRO A 29 6.01 7.58 -10.89
N GLU A 30 5.78 6.37 -10.41
CA GLU A 30 5.27 6.10 -9.07
C GLU A 30 6.37 6.04 -8.02
N VAL A 31 5.98 6.29 -6.77
CA VAL A 31 6.70 5.78 -5.62
C VAL A 31 5.89 4.61 -5.06
N LEU A 32 6.56 3.48 -4.87
CA LEU A 32 5.96 2.22 -4.44
C LEU A 32 6.54 1.83 -3.09
N CYS A 33 5.69 1.40 -2.17
CA CYS A 33 6.13 0.96 -0.85
C CYS A 33 5.41 -0.33 -0.46
N VAL A 34 6.18 -1.32 -0.03
CA VAL A 34 5.63 -2.52 0.63
C VAL A 34 6.00 -2.46 2.10
N ALA A 35 4.99 -2.55 2.95
CA ALA A 35 5.16 -2.59 4.40
C ALA A 35 4.88 -3.99 4.93
N ASP A 36 5.43 -4.29 6.11
CA ASP A 36 5.11 -5.50 6.85
C ASP A 36 3.74 -5.40 7.54
N ASN A 37 3.35 -6.42 8.29
CA ASN A 37 2.06 -6.44 8.97
C ASN A 37 1.94 -5.39 10.10
N ALA A 38 3.05 -4.81 10.54
CA ALA A 38 3.07 -3.74 11.53
C ALA A 38 3.17 -2.35 10.90
N GLY A 39 3.17 -2.26 9.57
CA GLY A 39 3.17 -0.99 8.84
C GLY A 39 4.55 -0.39 8.58
N TYR A 40 5.62 -1.11 8.92
CA TYR A 40 6.98 -0.62 8.64
C TYR A 40 7.42 -1.00 7.23
N PRO A 41 8.11 -0.11 6.51
CA PRO A 41 8.58 -0.41 5.16
C PRO A 41 9.55 -1.59 5.14
N VAL A 42 9.26 -2.57 4.27
CA VAL A 42 10.18 -3.66 3.95
C VAL A 42 11.02 -3.28 2.74
N ALA A 43 10.40 -2.66 1.74
CA ALA A 43 11.08 -2.16 0.54
C ALA A 43 10.28 -1.00 -0.05
N LEU A 44 11.03 -0.04 -0.61
CA LEU A 44 10.47 1.13 -1.27
C LEU A 44 11.25 1.37 -2.57
N ARG A 45 10.50 1.74 -3.62
CA ARG A 45 11.11 2.15 -4.89
C ARG A 45 10.54 3.49 -5.31
N ARG A 46 11.42 4.46 -5.52
CA ARG A 46 11.05 5.69 -6.19
C ARG A 46 11.48 5.56 -7.64
N LEU A 47 10.51 5.41 -8.54
CA LEU A 47 10.81 5.34 -9.96
C LEU A 47 11.34 6.69 -10.45
N ASP A 48 12.16 6.67 -11.49
CA ASP A 48 12.72 7.90 -12.05
C ASP A 48 11.59 8.85 -12.44
N GLY A 49 11.68 10.10 -12.00
CA GLY A 49 10.64 11.08 -12.21
C GLY A 49 9.56 11.11 -11.12
N GLY A 50 9.57 10.18 -10.18
CA GLY A 50 8.66 10.18 -9.04
C GLY A 50 8.84 11.42 -8.17
N LYS A 51 7.71 12.00 -7.72
CA LYS A 51 7.74 13.21 -6.88
C LYS A 51 8.35 12.90 -5.52
N VAL A 52 9.20 13.77 -5.02
CA VAL A 52 9.85 13.57 -3.71
C VAL A 52 8.84 13.49 -2.57
N THR A 53 7.75 14.23 -2.64
CA THR A 53 6.67 14.17 -1.62
C THR A 53 5.96 12.84 -1.60
N SER A 54 5.91 12.12 -2.73
CA SER A 54 5.26 10.82 -2.84
C SER A 54 5.99 9.74 -2.04
N VAL A 55 7.26 9.93 -1.69
CA VAL A 55 8.00 8.98 -0.84
C VAL A 55 7.31 8.83 0.51
N GLN A 56 7.09 9.93 1.20
CA GLN A 56 6.42 9.90 2.51
C GLN A 56 4.97 9.47 2.38
N ILE A 57 4.28 9.94 1.33
CA ILE A 57 2.87 9.58 1.11
C ILE A 57 2.72 8.08 0.88
N ALA A 58 3.58 7.47 0.07
CA ALA A 58 3.53 6.03 -0.17
C ALA A 58 3.76 5.24 1.12
N MET A 59 4.74 5.65 1.93
CA MET A 59 4.98 5.03 3.23
C MET A 59 3.78 5.16 4.16
N ASN A 60 3.15 6.32 4.20
CA ASN A 60 1.98 6.57 5.04
C ASN A 60 0.76 5.75 4.59
N LYS A 61 0.55 5.64 3.27
CA LYS A 61 -0.51 4.79 2.72
C LYS A 61 -0.30 3.33 3.09
N ALA A 62 0.93 2.83 2.95
CA ALA A 62 1.25 1.45 3.29
C ALA A 62 1.09 1.18 4.79
N PHE A 63 1.56 2.09 5.63
CA PHE A 63 1.36 2.03 7.07
C PHE A 63 -0.13 1.92 7.41
N THR A 64 -0.94 2.83 6.88
CA THR A 64 -2.37 2.88 7.16
C THR A 64 -3.07 1.59 6.74
N ALA A 65 -2.81 1.13 5.51
CA ALA A 65 -3.46 -0.07 4.98
C ALA A 65 -3.09 -1.33 5.77
N ALA A 66 -1.83 -1.46 6.18
CA ALA A 66 -1.38 -2.61 6.97
C ALA A 66 -1.97 -2.60 8.37
N CYS A 67 -1.87 -1.47 9.07
CA CYS A 67 -2.24 -1.37 10.49
C CYS A 67 -3.73 -1.29 10.71
N HIS A 68 -4.47 -0.61 9.84
CA HIS A 68 -5.93 -0.50 9.94
C HIS A 68 -6.66 -1.55 9.09
N ARG A 69 -5.93 -2.37 8.35
CA ARG A 69 -6.38 -3.61 7.68
C ARG A 69 -7.47 -3.41 6.66
N LYS A 70 -7.44 -2.30 5.93
CA LYS A 70 -8.34 -2.04 4.79
C LYS A 70 -7.74 -1.03 3.83
N PRO A 71 -8.22 -0.98 2.59
CA PRO A 71 -7.76 0.01 1.63
C PRO A 71 -7.95 1.44 2.14
N THR A 72 -6.99 2.30 1.85
CA THR A 72 -6.95 3.67 2.40
C THR A 72 -8.12 4.55 1.95
N HIS A 73 -8.79 4.21 0.84
CA HIS A 73 -9.95 4.97 0.37
C HIS A 73 -11.28 4.57 1.04
N MET A 74 -11.28 3.54 1.89
CA MET A 74 -12.50 3.01 2.49
C MET A 74 -12.80 3.60 3.88
N TYR A 75 -12.42 4.85 4.08
CA TYR A 75 -12.62 5.57 5.35
C TYR A 75 -13.72 6.62 5.23
N LYS A 76 -14.92 6.21 4.83
CA LYS A 76 -16.04 7.13 4.63
C LYS A 76 -16.43 7.85 5.92
N ASN A 77 -16.26 7.21 7.06
CA ASN A 77 -16.51 7.82 8.37
C ASN A 77 -15.43 8.82 8.79
N ALA A 78 -14.39 9.02 8.00
CA ALA A 78 -13.38 10.04 8.24
C ALA A 78 -13.67 11.36 7.49
N LEU A 79 -14.76 11.40 6.72
CA LEU A 79 -15.16 12.61 6.00
C LEU A 79 -15.68 13.69 6.97
N PRO A 80 -15.64 14.97 6.55
CA PRO A 80 -16.18 16.05 7.39
C PRO A 80 -17.62 15.78 7.85
N GLY A 81 -17.87 15.93 9.14
CA GLY A 81 -19.16 15.64 9.75
C GLY A 81 -19.36 14.20 10.17
N GLU A 82 -18.45 13.30 9.81
CA GLU A 82 -18.54 11.90 10.17
C GLU A 82 -17.84 11.60 11.50
N GLU A 83 -18.13 10.42 12.07
CA GLU A 83 -17.72 10.02 13.41
C GLU A 83 -16.22 10.01 13.64
N ALA A 84 -15.45 9.59 12.64
CA ALA A 84 -14.00 9.48 12.72
C ALA A 84 -13.26 10.62 12.00
N PHE A 85 -13.95 11.74 11.76
CA PHE A 85 -13.28 12.90 11.17
C PHE A 85 -12.11 13.33 12.06
N GLY A 86 -10.95 13.51 11.43
CA GLY A 86 -9.74 13.85 12.17
C GLY A 86 -8.81 12.67 12.43
N ILE A 87 -9.23 11.43 12.10
CA ILE A 87 -8.37 10.25 12.26
C ILE A 87 -7.01 10.42 11.54
N PHE A 88 -6.99 11.19 10.46
CA PHE A 88 -5.77 11.45 9.68
C PHE A 88 -4.73 12.27 10.45
N THR A 89 -5.09 12.87 11.59
CA THR A 89 -4.12 13.55 12.46
C THR A 89 -3.39 12.58 13.38
N GLN A 90 -3.88 11.36 13.50
CA GLN A 90 -3.32 10.35 14.40
C GLN A 90 -1.99 9.82 13.86
N HIS A 91 -1.17 9.24 14.76
CA HIS A 91 0.15 8.70 14.41
C HIS A 91 1.03 9.74 13.71
N GLU A 92 1.05 10.96 14.26
CA GLU A 92 1.86 12.08 13.73
C GLU A 92 1.51 12.43 12.28
N GLY A 93 0.23 12.31 11.92
CA GLY A 93 -0.23 12.61 10.57
C GLY A 93 0.05 11.53 9.53
N ARG A 94 0.52 10.36 9.94
CA ARG A 94 0.80 9.26 8.99
C ARG A 94 -0.45 8.54 8.52
N PHE A 95 -1.55 8.70 9.22
CA PHE A 95 -2.80 8.04 8.87
C PHE A 95 -3.40 8.68 7.61
N THR A 96 -3.42 7.94 6.51
CA THR A 96 -3.82 8.45 5.20
C THR A 96 -5.15 7.86 4.78
N VAL A 97 -6.10 8.71 4.37
CA VAL A 97 -7.48 8.29 4.09
C VAL A 97 -7.89 8.48 2.62
N PHE A 98 -6.94 8.68 1.73
CA PHE A 98 -7.22 8.73 0.29
C PHE A 98 -6.57 7.54 -0.42
N VAL A 99 -7.05 7.26 -1.64
CA VAL A 99 -6.75 6.04 -2.38
C VAL A 99 -5.25 5.82 -2.65
N GLY A 100 -4.83 4.57 -2.67
CA GLY A 100 -3.50 4.18 -3.10
C GLY A 100 -2.75 3.26 -2.14
N GLY A 101 -3.34 2.88 -1.01
CA GLY A 101 -2.78 1.86 -0.11
C GLY A 101 -3.75 0.69 0.03
N PHE A 102 -3.22 -0.53 -0.04
CA PHE A 102 -4.02 -1.76 -0.01
C PHE A 102 -3.36 -2.79 0.89
N PRO A 103 -4.12 -3.40 1.81
CA PRO A 103 -3.58 -4.49 2.60
C PRO A 103 -3.36 -5.71 1.70
N VAL A 104 -2.28 -6.44 1.97
CA VAL A 104 -2.00 -7.72 1.34
C VAL A 104 -2.55 -8.80 2.26
N LEU A 105 -3.49 -9.58 1.73
CA LEU A 105 -4.19 -10.63 2.48
C LEU A 105 -3.75 -12.01 2.00
N VAL A 106 -3.41 -12.87 2.94
CA VAL A 106 -3.15 -14.29 2.70
C VAL A 106 -4.01 -15.08 3.66
N GLU A 107 -4.88 -15.91 3.11
CA GLU A 107 -5.83 -16.70 3.90
C GLU A 107 -6.63 -15.84 4.90
N GLY A 108 -7.05 -14.66 4.45
CA GLY A 108 -7.84 -13.74 5.24
C GLY A 108 -7.08 -12.93 6.29
N GLN A 109 -5.77 -13.11 6.40
CA GLN A 109 -4.93 -12.36 7.32
C GLN A 109 -4.12 -11.30 6.59
N VAL A 110 -4.01 -10.13 7.18
CA VAL A 110 -3.15 -9.07 6.66
C VAL A 110 -1.70 -9.40 6.98
N VAL A 111 -0.90 -9.61 5.94
CA VAL A 111 0.53 -9.92 6.07
C VAL A 111 1.42 -8.72 5.77
N GLY A 112 0.84 -7.64 5.34
CA GLY A 112 1.52 -6.40 4.99
C GLY A 112 0.61 -5.53 4.14
N ALA A 113 1.22 -4.60 3.42
CA ALA A 113 0.49 -3.71 2.50
C ALA A 113 1.39 -3.27 1.36
N ILE A 114 0.75 -2.89 0.25
CA ILE A 114 1.40 -2.19 -0.85
C ILE A 114 0.75 -0.83 -1.03
N ALA A 115 1.55 0.16 -1.35
CA ALA A 115 1.05 1.49 -1.67
C ALA A 115 1.75 2.06 -2.89
N ALA A 116 1.02 2.89 -3.62
CA ALA A 116 1.53 3.65 -4.75
C ALA A 116 1.12 5.11 -4.59
N SER A 117 2.01 6.00 -4.95
CA SER A 117 1.75 7.44 -4.94
C SER A 117 2.44 8.10 -6.13
N GLY A 118 1.70 8.90 -6.87
CA GLY A 118 2.21 9.64 -8.02
C GLY A 118 1.28 9.66 -9.22
N GLY A 119 0.35 8.71 -9.33
CA GLY A 119 -0.65 8.67 -10.38
C GLY A 119 -2.01 9.17 -9.91
N SER A 120 -3.03 8.97 -10.74
CA SER A 120 -4.42 9.13 -10.32
C SER A 120 -4.78 7.98 -9.36
N GLY A 121 -5.89 8.12 -8.65
CA GLY A 121 -6.38 7.06 -7.78
C GLY A 121 -6.59 5.74 -8.51
N GLU A 122 -7.09 5.81 -9.75
CA GLU A 122 -7.29 4.64 -10.60
C GLU A 122 -5.95 4.00 -10.99
N GLN A 123 -4.98 4.79 -11.40
CA GLN A 123 -3.64 4.30 -11.76
C GLN A 123 -2.94 3.70 -10.55
N ASP A 124 -2.97 4.35 -9.40
CA ASP A 124 -2.37 3.84 -8.17
C ASP A 124 -3.00 2.49 -7.77
N THR A 125 -4.32 2.35 -7.96
CA THR A 125 -5.04 1.09 -7.71
C THR A 125 -4.58 -0.02 -8.65
N GLU A 126 -4.48 0.25 -9.94
CA GLU A 126 -4.03 -0.74 -10.93
C GLU A 126 -2.61 -1.22 -10.64
N VAL A 127 -1.74 -0.30 -10.28
CA VAL A 127 -0.34 -0.61 -9.97
C VAL A 127 -0.26 -1.51 -8.74
N CYS A 128 -0.97 -1.17 -7.67
CA CYS A 128 -0.99 -1.98 -6.45
C CYS A 128 -1.61 -3.35 -6.71
N GLN A 129 -2.69 -3.41 -7.48
CA GLN A 129 -3.36 -4.67 -7.78
C GLN A 129 -2.45 -5.62 -8.57
N ALA A 130 -1.66 -5.10 -9.50
CA ALA A 130 -0.69 -5.90 -10.23
C ALA A 130 0.32 -6.58 -9.29
N GLY A 131 0.78 -5.85 -8.27
CA GLY A 131 1.68 -6.40 -7.26
C GLY A 131 1.02 -7.49 -6.43
N ILE A 132 -0.21 -7.26 -5.96
CA ILE A 132 -0.96 -8.24 -5.18
C ILE A 132 -1.22 -9.51 -6.00
N ASP A 133 -1.64 -9.36 -7.26
CA ASP A 133 -1.90 -10.48 -8.15
C ASP A 133 -0.66 -11.33 -8.38
N ALA A 134 0.51 -10.71 -8.49
CA ALA A 134 1.77 -11.43 -8.64
C ALA A 134 2.08 -12.30 -7.41
N LEU A 135 1.86 -11.76 -6.21
CA LEU A 135 2.05 -12.53 -4.99
C LEU A 135 1.07 -13.71 -4.91
N VAL A 136 -0.19 -13.46 -5.21
CA VAL A 136 -1.23 -14.51 -5.19
C VAL A 136 -0.85 -15.66 -6.12
N ARG A 137 -0.40 -15.36 -7.33
CA ARG A 137 0.07 -16.38 -8.29
C ARG A 137 1.29 -17.12 -7.74
N HIS A 138 2.23 -16.41 -7.17
CA HIS A 138 3.46 -17.01 -6.60
C HIS A 138 3.15 -18.00 -5.47
N LEU A 139 2.21 -17.65 -4.63
CA LEU A 139 1.80 -18.52 -3.52
C LEU A 139 0.88 -19.66 -3.96
N GLY A 140 0.42 -19.68 -5.21
CA GLY A 140 -0.54 -20.66 -5.72
C GLY A 140 -1.92 -20.53 -5.10
N LYS A 141 -2.28 -19.34 -4.59
CA LYS A 141 -3.57 -19.07 -3.92
C LYS A 141 -4.42 -18.13 -4.78
N LYS A 142 -5.71 -18.13 -4.53
CA LYS A 142 -6.65 -17.27 -5.24
C LYS A 142 -7.17 -16.14 -4.36
#